data_5e379d94086547e4c9f5ca1b6113e6d0
#
_entry.id   5e379d94086547e4c9f5ca1b6113e6d0
#
_cell.length_a   1.000
_cell.length_b   1.000
_cell.length_c   1.000
_cell.angle_alpha   90.00
_cell.angle_beta   90.00
_cell.angle_gamma   90.00
#
_symmetry.space_group_name_H-M   'P 1'
#
loop_
_entity.id
_entity.type
_entity.pdbx_description
1 polymer ?
#
loop_
_entity_poly.entity_id
_entity_poly.type
_entity_poly.pdbx_seq_one_letter_code
_entity_poly.pdbx_strand_id
1 'polypeptide(L)'
;MGTIKSVGRIYQQTFLDTYAKVAFAKLYDRKNALVAADLLNDRVLPFFEEHEIPLLRVLTDRGTEYCGQREHHEYELYLAVENIDHSRTKARHPQTNGICERFHRTIQEEFYATAFRKKLYTGLEELQADLEDWLAEYNRTRPHSGKYCYGKTPMQTFLDSVSLAREKMLDASFSSAPEPERSPAQRSAGGGAVAGTAA
;
A
#
# COMPACT_ATOMS: atom_id res chain seq x y z
N MET A 1 -8.94 -15.52 12.91
CA MET A 1 -8.95 -16.38 11.71
C MET A 1 -9.37 -17.78 12.06
N GLY A 2 -9.93 -18.52 11.10
CA GLY A 2 -10.51 -19.85 11.31
C GLY A 2 -9.51 -20.98 11.09
N THR A 3 -9.97 -22.19 11.38
CA THR A 3 -9.24 -23.43 11.08
C THR A 3 -10.13 -24.27 10.20
N ILE A 4 -9.65 -24.70 9.04
CA ILE A 4 -10.34 -25.68 8.19
C ILE A 4 -9.80 -27.07 8.56
N LYS A 5 -10.70 -28.01 8.77
CA LYS A 5 -10.36 -29.36 9.27
C LYS A 5 -9.27 -30.07 8.48
N SER A 6 -9.19 -29.84 7.17
CA SER A 6 -8.22 -30.46 6.25
C SER A 6 -6.96 -29.63 5.98
N VAL A 7 -6.99 -28.32 6.26
CA VAL A 7 -5.92 -27.37 5.92
C VAL A 7 -5.17 -26.87 7.15
N GLY A 8 -5.81 -26.89 8.32
CA GLY A 8 -5.25 -26.34 9.54
C GLY A 8 -5.54 -24.84 9.70
N ARG A 9 -4.58 -24.11 10.27
CA ARG A 9 -4.71 -22.68 10.52
C ARG A 9 -4.49 -21.88 9.24
N ILE A 10 -5.42 -20.96 8.95
CA ILE A 10 -5.37 -20.10 7.77
C ILE A 10 -5.00 -18.67 8.18
N TYR A 11 -4.15 -18.08 7.38
CA TYR A 11 -3.70 -16.69 7.51
C TYR A 11 -4.21 -15.90 6.31
N GLN A 12 -4.63 -14.66 6.54
CA GLN A 12 -4.99 -13.71 5.49
C GLN A 12 -3.93 -12.62 5.42
N GLN A 13 -3.35 -12.43 4.24
CA GLN A 13 -2.61 -11.22 3.92
C GLN A 13 -3.57 -10.22 3.27
N THR A 14 -3.38 -8.94 3.57
CA THR A 14 -4.25 -7.87 3.12
C THR A 14 -3.42 -6.68 2.67
N PHE A 15 -3.75 -6.13 1.53
CA PHE A 15 -3.32 -4.82 1.08
C PHE A 15 -4.55 -3.92 0.91
N LEU A 16 -4.43 -2.66 1.33
CA LEU A 16 -5.51 -1.69 1.23
C LEU A 16 -4.96 -0.35 0.77
N ASP A 17 -5.48 0.16 -0.34
CA ASP A 17 -5.16 1.52 -0.75
C ASP A 17 -5.72 2.53 0.27
N THR A 18 -4.86 3.40 0.77
CA THR A 18 -5.23 4.32 1.84
C THR A 18 -6.10 5.47 1.39
N TYR A 19 -6.11 5.78 0.10
CA TYR A 19 -6.95 6.84 -0.48
C TYR A 19 -8.31 6.30 -0.90
N ALA A 20 -8.34 5.41 -1.89
CA ALA A 20 -9.57 4.92 -2.50
C ALA A 20 -10.22 3.76 -1.72
N LYS A 21 -9.50 3.09 -0.82
CA LYS A 21 -9.94 1.92 -0.06
C LYS A 21 -10.12 0.66 -0.90
N VAL A 22 -9.52 0.60 -2.10
CA VAL A 22 -9.44 -0.64 -2.86
C VAL A 22 -8.68 -1.67 -2.03
N ALA A 23 -9.26 -2.85 -1.90
CA ALA A 23 -8.76 -3.91 -1.02
C ALA A 23 -8.36 -5.15 -1.83
N PHE A 24 -7.25 -5.75 -1.42
CA PHE A 24 -6.78 -7.05 -1.89
C PHE A 24 -6.55 -7.94 -0.68
N ALA A 25 -6.93 -9.20 -0.79
CA ALA A 25 -6.67 -10.19 0.25
C ALA A 25 -6.42 -11.56 -0.39
N LYS A 26 -5.45 -12.29 0.19
CA LYS A 26 -5.12 -13.65 -0.23
C LYS A 26 -4.90 -14.52 1.00
N LEU A 27 -5.31 -15.77 0.90
CA LEU A 27 -5.26 -16.73 2.00
C LEU A 27 -4.06 -17.66 1.86
N TYR A 28 -3.47 -18.02 3.00
CA TYR A 28 -2.28 -18.86 3.05
C TYR A 28 -2.35 -19.82 4.23
N ASP A 29 -1.64 -20.94 4.11
CA ASP A 29 -1.43 -21.92 5.18
C ASP A 29 -0.29 -21.52 6.15
N ARG A 30 0.45 -20.48 5.81
CA ARG A 30 1.62 -19.99 6.56
C ARG A 30 1.68 -18.47 6.62
N LYS A 31 2.54 -17.94 7.52
CA LYS A 31 2.77 -16.51 7.69
C LYS A 31 4.28 -16.28 7.72
N ASN A 32 4.82 -15.73 6.65
CA ASN A 32 6.22 -15.37 6.50
C ASN A 32 6.42 -14.21 5.51
N ALA A 33 7.66 -13.78 5.32
CA ALA A 33 8.00 -12.67 4.43
C ALA A 33 7.65 -12.94 2.96
N LEU A 34 7.87 -14.16 2.48
CA LEU A 34 7.56 -14.55 1.10
C LEU A 34 6.06 -14.44 0.78
N VAL A 35 5.20 -14.85 1.73
CA VAL A 35 3.74 -14.73 1.61
C VAL A 35 3.30 -13.26 1.53
N ALA A 36 3.97 -12.39 2.28
CA ALA A 36 3.69 -10.95 2.21
C ALA A 36 4.08 -10.35 0.84
N ALA A 37 5.22 -10.76 0.30
CA ALA A 37 5.67 -10.36 -1.04
C ALA A 37 4.78 -10.95 -2.15
N ASP A 38 4.32 -12.19 -2.00
CA ASP A 38 3.46 -12.87 -2.97
C ASP A 38 2.14 -12.12 -3.21
N LEU A 39 1.48 -11.61 -2.18
CA LEU A 39 0.27 -10.80 -2.36
C LEU A 39 0.55 -9.54 -3.20
N LEU A 40 1.68 -8.86 -2.94
CA LEU A 40 2.05 -7.67 -3.71
C LEU A 40 2.30 -8.03 -5.17
N ASN A 41 3.12 -9.05 -5.42
CA ASN A 41 3.50 -9.48 -6.76
C ASN A 41 2.32 -10.03 -7.59
N ASP A 42 1.46 -10.82 -6.96
CA ASP A 42 0.38 -11.54 -7.67
C ASP A 42 -0.86 -10.67 -7.91
N ARG A 43 -1.14 -9.72 -7.04
CA ARG A 43 -2.42 -8.98 -7.07
C ARG A 43 -2.27 -7.47 -7.11
N VAL A 44 -1.35 -6.92 -6.33
CA VAL A 44 -1.30 -5.47 -6.14
C VAL A 44 -0.55 -4.79 -7.26
N LEU A 45 0.67 -5.22 -7.56
CA LEU A 45 1.47 -4.61 -8.63
C LEU A 45 0.79 -4.69 -9.98
N PRO A 46 0.26 -5.85 -10.44
CA PRO A 46 -0.46 -5.92 -11.71
C PRO A 46 -1.64 -4.96 -11.80
N PHE A 47 -2.37 -4.76 -10.69
CA PHE A 47 -3.46 -3.79 -10.67
C PHE A 47 -2.99 -2.34 -10.86
N PHE A 48 -1.91 -1.94 -10.19
CA PHE A 48 -1.38 -0.58 -10.34
C PHE A 48 -0.74 -0.38 -11.73
N GLU A 49 -0.09 -1.39 -12.29
CA GLU A 49 0.48 -1.40 -13.64
C GLU A 49 -0.61 -1.27 -14.71
N GLU A 50 -1.72 -2.02 -14.60
CA GLU A 50 -2.87 -1.92 -15.51
C GLU A 50 -3.41 -0.48 -15.59
N HIS A 51 -3.33 0.26 -14.50
CA HIS A 51 -3.77 1.65 -14.44
C HIS A 51 -2.64 2.67 -14.69
N GLU A 52 -1.45 2.21 -15.05
CA GLU A 52 -0.27 3.04 -15.34
C GLU A 52 0.10 3.98 -14.17
N ILE A 53 -0.05 3.49 -12.94
CA ILE A 53 0.34 4.20 -11.71
C ILE A 53 1.33 3.33 -10.95
N PRO A 54 2.55 3.81 -10.65
CA PRO A 54 3.50 3.05 -9.84
C PRO A 54 3.06 3.01 -8.36
N LEU A 55 3.26 1.89 -7.71
CA LEU A 55 3.15 1.76 -6.27
C LEU A 55 4.40 2.34 -5.61
N LEU A 56 4.31 3.55 -5.07
CA LEU A 56 5.48 4.27 -4.55
C LEU A 56 5.87 3.86 -3.14
N ARG A 57 4.87 3.53 -2.30
CA ARG A 57 5.12 3.27 -0.87
C ARG A 57 4.14 2.29 -0.28
N VAL A 58 4.65 1.41 0.56
CA VAL A 58 3.86 0.50 1.39
C VAL A 58 4.05 0.85 2.87
N LEU A 59 2.94 0.92 3.60
CA LEU A 59 2.92 1.07 5.05
C LEU A 59 2.51 -0.25 5.69
N THR A 60 3.37 -0.84 6.52
CA THR A 60 3.05 -2.08 7.25
C THR A 60 3.04 -1.84 8.75
N ASP A 61 2.48 -2.79 9.48
CA ASP A 61 2.72 -2.89 10.91
C ASP A 61 4.16 -3.42 11.18
N ARG A 62 4.43 -3.79 12.43
CA ARG A 62 5.72 -4.33 12.84
C ARG A 62 5.72 -5.85 12.96
N GLY A 63 4.85 -6.52 12.21
CA GLY A 63 4.82 -7.97 12.14
C GLY A 63 6.16 -8.54 11.64
N THR A 64 6.50 -9.72 12.10
CA THR A 64 7.76 -10.39 11.71
C THR A 64 7.81 -10.74 10.22
N GLU A 65 6.67 -10.82 9.57
CA GLU A 65 6.54 -11.00 8.11
C GLU A 65 6.98 -9.79 7.31
N TYR A 66 7.02 -8.60 7.92
CA TYR A 66 7.39 -7.34 7.25
C TYR A 66 8.71 -6.76 7.76
N CYS A 67 9.20 -7.22 8.91
CA CYS A 67 10.32 -6.61 9.60
C CYS A 67 11.32 -7.65 10.09
N GLY A 68 12.56 -7.53 9.62
CA GLY A 68 13.72 -8.30 10.04
C GLY A 68 15.01 -7.48 9.87
N GLN A 69 16.15 -8.14 9.83
CA GLN A 69 17.41 -7.51 9.43
C GLN A 69 17.30 -7.14 7.94
N ARG A 70 17.40 -5.86 7.63
CA ARG A 70 17.10 -5.29 6.29
C ARG A 70 17.86 -5.98 5.16
N GLU A 71 19.09 -6.42 5.40
CA GLU A 71 19.96 -7.02 4.40
C GLU A 71 19.63 -8.49 4.08
N HIS A 72 18.77 -9.13 4.88
CA HIS A 72 18.45 -10.56 4.75
C HIS A 72 16.95 -10.86 4.86
N HIS A 73 16.11 -9.84 4.88
CA HIS A 73 14.67 -10.04 5.00
C HIS A 73 14.02 -10.01 3.61
N GLU A 74 13.47 -11.13 3.18
CA GLU A 74 12.97 -11.33 1.81
C GLU A 74 11.95 -10.25 1.38
N TYR A 75 11.08 -9.82 2.29
CA TYR A 75 10.11 -8.77 2.00
C TYR A 75 10.78 -7.41 1.73
N GLU A 76 11.77 -7.04 2.53
CA GLU A 76 12.52 -5.79 2.35
C GLU A 76 13.33 -5.80 1.04
N LEU A 77 13.95 -6.96 0.72
CA LEU A 77 14.68 -7.14 -0.55
C LEU A 77 13.74 -7.03 -1.74
N TYR A 78 12.55 -7.66 -1.65
CA TYR A 78 11.54 -7.57 -2.69
C TYR A 78 11.12 -6.11 -2.95
N LEU A 79 10.77 -5.36 -1.91
CA LEU A 79 10.41 -3.95 -2.06
C LEU A 79 11.53 -3.10 -2.65
N ALA A 80 12.78 -3.40 -2.28
CA ALA A 80 13.95 -2.70 -2.83
C ALA A 80 14.15 -2.98 -4.33
N VAL A 81 13.91 -4.21 -4.79
CA VAL A 81 13.98 -4.58 -6.21
C VAL A 81 12.90 -3.86 -7.01
N GLU A 82 11.68 -3.76 -6.46
CA GLU A 82 10.55 -3.07 -7.08
C GLU A 82 10.60 -1.54 -6.92
N ASN A 83 11.64 -0.99 -6.29
CA ASN A 83 11.76 0.45 -5.98
C ASN A 83 10.58 1.01 -5.17
N ILE A 84 10.05 0.21 -4.25
CA ILE A 84 8.93 0.60 -3.39
C ILE A 84 9.45 1.01 -2.01
N ASP A 85 9.14 2.23 -1.60
CA ASP A 85 9.45 2.71 -0.25
C ASP A 85 8.71 1.91 0.81
N HIS A 86 9.41 1.45 1.84
CA HIS A 86 8.82 0.79 2.99
C HIS A 86 8.75 1.70 4.20
N SER A 87 7.55 1.94 4.69
CA SER A 87 7.28 2.66 5.94
C SER A 87 6.62 1.74 6.96
N ARG A 88 6.91 1.96 8.23
CA ARG A 88 6.34 1.17 9.34
C ARG A 88 5.48 2.04 10.24
N THR A 89 4.39 1.48 10.76
CA THR A 89 3.56 2.17 11.73
C THR A 89 4.36 2.50 12.98
N LYS A 90 4.08 3.68 13.57
CA LYS A 90 4.71 4.06 14.84
C LYS A 90 4.27 3.11 15.95
N ALA A 91 5.23 2.69 16.79
CA ALA A 91 4.91 1.90 17.97
C ALA A 91 3.91 2.67 18.87
N ARG A 92 2.88 1.98 19.36
CA ARG A 92 1.86 2.53 20.27
C ARG A 92 0.99 3.65 19.67
N HIS A 93 0.92 3.78 18.34
CA HIS A 93 0.01 4.71 17.66
C HIS A 93 -1.00 3.93 16.80
N PRO A 94 -2.11 3.45 17.35
CA PRO A 94 -3.10 2.63 16.64
C PRO A 94 -3.77 3.37 15.46
N GLN A 95 -3.77 4.70 15.49
CA GLN A 95 -4.39 5.52 14.43
C GLN A 95 -3.76 5.32 13.05
N THR A 96 -2.49 4.92 12.97
CA THR A 96 -1.80 4.70 11.68
C THR A 96 -2.24 3.42 10.97
N ASN A 97 -2.84 2.46 11.68
CA ASN A 97 -3.36 1.22 11.11
C ASN A 97 -4.90 1.13 11.09
N GLY A 98 -5.59 2.17 11.54
CA GLY A 98 -7.04 2.17 11.70
C GLY A 98 -7.85 1.88 10.42
N ILE A 99 -7.27 2.11 9.23
CA ILE A 99 -7.91 1.78 7.95
C ILE A 99 -7.93 0.27 7.75
N CYS A 100 -6.80 -0.40 7.91
CA CYS A 100 -6.69 -1.86 7.86
C CYS A 100 -7.53 -2.56 8.93
N GLU A 101 -7.50 -2.07 10.16
CA GLU A 101 -8.29 -2.62 11.26
C GLU A 101 -9.80 -2.55 10.98
N ARG A 102 -10.27 -1.44 10.41
CA ARG A 102 -11.66 -1.29 9.99
C ARG A 102 -12.03 -2.26 8.87
N PHE A 103 -11.16 -2.42 7.87
CA PHE A 103 -11.36 -3.39 6.81
C PHE A 103 -11.39 -4.82 7.37
N HIS A 104 -10.46 -5.17 8.27
CA HIS A 104 -10.45 -6.49 8.90
C HIS A 104 -11.72 -6.77 9.71
N ARG A 105 -12.30 -5.75 10.37
CA ARG A 105 -13.60 -5.89 11.02
C ARG A 105 -14.71 -6.14 10.00
N THR A 106 -14.76 -5.36 8.93
CA THR A 106 -15.75 -5.51 7.87
C THR A 106 -15.71 -6.91 7.25
N ILE A 107 -14.53 -7.41 6.89
CA ILE A 107 -14.40 -8.75 6.30
C ILE A 107 -14.76 -9.86 7.28
N GLN A 108 -14.47 -9.69 8.58
CA GLN A 108 -14.88 -10.64 9.62
C GLN A 108 -16.40 -10.71 9.76
N GLU A 109 -17.08 -9.57 9.78
CA GLU A 109 -18.52 -9.48 10.02
C GLU A 109 -19.33 -9.83 8.76
N GLU A 110 -18.93 -9.35 7.59
CA GLU A 110 -19.69 -9.48 6.35
C GLU A 110 -19.35 -10.75 5.56
N PHE A 111 -18.09 -11.15 5.51
CA PHE A 111 -17.66 -12.34 4.77
C PHE A 111 -17.55 -13.58 5.67
N TYR A 112 -16.59 -13.62 6.59
CA TYR A 112 -16.30 -14.85 7.35
C TYR A 112 -17.44 -15.31 8.22
N ALA A 113 -18.13 -14.41 8.91
CA ALA A 113 -19.27 -14.77 9.73
C ALA A 113 -20.42 -15.39 8.92
N THR A 114 -20.53 -15.03 7.64
CA THR A 114 -21.55 -15.58 6.73
C THR A 114 -21.05 -16.84 6.04
N ALA A 115 -19.85 -16.84 5.49
CA ALA A 115 -19.26 -17.93 4.73
C ALA A 115 -19.22 -19.23 5.56
N PHE A 116 -18.65 -19.17 6.76
CA PHE A 116 -18.55 -20.35 7.64
C PHE A 116 -19.89 -20.87 8.23
N ARG A 117 -20.96 -20.08 8.12
CA ARG A 117 -22.31 -20.54 8.49
C ARG A 117 -23.01 -21.23 7.33
N LYS A 118 -22.72 -20.82 6.09
CA LYS A 118 -23.42 -21.31 4.89
C LYS A 118 -22.73 -22.50 4.26
N LYS A 119 -21.41 -22.63 4.40
CA LYS A 119 -20.62 -23.60 3.65
C LYS A 119 -19.51 -24.21 4.52
N LEU A 120 -19.32 -25.52 4.36
CA LEU A 120 -18.17 -26.22 4.91
C LEU A 120 -17.08 -26.26 3.84
N TYR A 121 -15.99 -25.56 4.09
CA TYR A 121 -14.85 -25.52 3.19
C TYR A 121 -13.97 -26.76 3.40
N THR A 122 -13.56 -27.38 2.32
CA THR A 122 -12.69 -28.56 2.30
C THR A 122 -11.27 -28.23 1.91
N GLY A 123 -11.04 -27.06 1.28
CA GLY A 123 -9.75 -26.56 0.82
C GLY A 123 -9.62 -25.06 0.94
N LEU A 124 -8.38 -24.59 0.82
CA LEU A 124 -8.05 -23.18 0.87
C LEU A 124 -8.54 -22.46 -0.39
N GLU A 125 -8.42 -23.10 -1.54
CA GLU A 125 -8.79 -22.58 -2.85
C GLU A 125 -10.28 -22.25 -2.93
N GLU A 126 -11.12 -23.09 -2.33
CA GLU A 126 -12.57 -22.88 -2.29
C GLU A 126 -12.95 -21.65 -1.46
N LEU A 127 -12.31 -21.46 -0.31
CA LEU A 127 -12.51 -20.27 0.51
C LEU A 127 -11.91 -19.02 -0.16
N GLN A 128 -10.79 -19.17 -0.88
CA GLN A 128 -10.17 -18.08 -1.64
C GLN A 128 -11.09 -17.59 -2.77
N ALA A 129 -11.73 -18.51 -3.50
CA ALA A 129 -12.66 -18.13 -4.57
C ALA A 129 -13.86 -17.34 -4.03
N ASP A 130 -14.49 -17.79 -2.95
CA ASP A 130 -15.59 -17.06 -2.32
C ASP A 130 -15.12 -15.69 -1.75
N LEU A 131 -13.86 -15.60 -1.28
CA LEU A 131 -13.26 -14.35 -0.84
C LEU A 131 -13.04 -13.36 -2.01
N GLU A 132 -12.61 -13.85 -3.16
CA GLU A 132 -12.42 -13.04 -4.37
C GLU A 132 -13.75 -12.46 -4.87
N ASP A 133 -14.82 -13.24 -4.87
CA ASP A 133 -16.15 -12.76 -5.22
C ASP A 133 -16.62 -11.66 -4.25
N TRP A 134 -16.42 -11.85 -2.95
CA TRP A 134 -16.74 -10.83 -1.95
C TRP A 134 -15.88 -9.56 -2.10
N LEU A 135 -14.58 -9.69 -2.38
CA LEU A 135 -13.70 -8.56 -2.65
C LEU A 135 -14.09 -7.80 -3.90
N ALA A 136 -14.53 -8.48 -4.95
CA ALA A 136 -15.05 -7.86 -6.16
C ALA A 136 -16.30 -7.02 -5.85
N GLU A 137 -17.23 -7.54 -5.05
CA GLU A 137 -18.40 -6.80 -4.58
C GLU A 137 -18.00 -5.61 -3.70
N TYR A 138 -17.11 -5.81 -2.73
CA TYR A 138 -16.58 -4.75 -1.85
C TYR A 138 -15.96 -3.60 -2.65
N ASN A 139 -15.13 -3.90 -3.62
CA ASN A 139 -14.41 -2.90 -4.40
C ASN A 139 -15.30 -2.18 -5.42
N ARG A 140 -16.23 -2.89 -6.09
CA ARG A 140 -16.95 -2.38 -7.25
C ARG A 140 -18.39 -1.97 -6.97
N THR A 141 -19.02 -2.52 -5.95
CA THR A 141 -20.47 -2.36 -5.73
C THR A 141 -20.79 -1.67 -4.40
N ARG A 142 -20.02 -1.95 -3.36
CA ARG A 142 -20.27 -1.45 -2.01
C ARG A 142 -19.91 0.02 -1.87
N PRO A 143 -20.89 0.92 -1.53
CA PRO A 143 -20.57 2.32 -1.23
C PRO A 143 -19.73 2.44 0.02
N HIS A 144 -18.75 3.35 0.02
CA HIS A 144 -17.85 3.58 1.13
C HIS A 144 -17.97 5.01 1.68
N SER A 145 -18.36 5.14 2.96
CA SER A 145 -18.51 6.43 3.63
C SER A 145 -17.22 7.04 4.15
N GLY A 146 -16.08 6.35 3.97
CA GLY A 146 -14.78 6.82 4.44
C GLY A 146 -14.31 8.09 3.72
N LYS A 147 -13.35 8.77 4.35
CA LYS A 147 -12.70 9.95 3.79
C LYS A 147 -12.22 9.67 2.37
N TYR A 148 -12.47 10.60 1.46
CA TYR A 148 -12.19 10.58 0.02
C TYR A 148 -13.15 9.77 -0.84
N CYS A 149 -13.88 8.78 -0.31
CA CYS A 149 -14.85 8.02 -1.09
C CYS A 149 -16.20 8.75 -1.24
N TYR A 150 -16.65 9.45 -0.20
CA TYR A 150 -17.88 10.26 -0.22
C TYR A 150 -19.11 9.50 -0.75
N GLY A 151 -19.26 8.23 -0.38
CA GLY A 151 -20.37 7.37 -0.83
C GLY A 151 -20.13 6.67 -2.16
N LYS A 152 -19.02 6.91 -2.85
CA LYS A 152 -18.61 6.14 -4.03
C LYS A 152 -18.04 4.78 -3.62
N THR A 153 -17.97 3.87 -4.58
CA THR A 153 -17.25 2.60 -4.37
C THR A 153 -15.75 2.83 -4.31
N PRO A 154 -14.98 1.93 -3.69
CA PRO A 154 -13.51 1.99 -3.71
C PRO A 154 -12.95 2.09 -5.13
N MET A 155 -13.42 1.25 -6.05
CA MET A 155 -12.95 1.25 -7.44
C MET A 155 -13.26 2.57 -8.15
N GLN A 156 -14.47 3.12 -7.99
CA GLN A 156 -14.81 4.41 -8.60
C GLN A 156 -13.94 5.53 -8.03
N THR A 157 -13.70 5.53 -6.71
CA THR A 157 -12.83 6.51 -6.07
C THR A 157 -11.39 6.40 -6.58
N PHE A 158 -10.89 5.18 -6.80
CA PHE A 158 -9.57 4.95 -7.38
C PHE A 158 -9.49 5.51 -8.80
N LEU A 159 -10.40 5.14 -9.69
CA LEU A 159 -10.43 5.60 -11.07
C LEU A 159 -10.54 7.13 -11.19
N ASP A 160 -11.37 7.75 -10.36
CA ASP A 160 -11.50 9.21 -10.32
C ASP A 160 -10.21 9.92 -9.85
N SER A 161 -9.35 9.22 -9.11
CA SER A 161 -8.10 9.77 -8.58
C SER A 161 -6.87 9.57 -9.49
N VAL A 162 -6.98 8.74 -10.54
CA VAL A 162 -5.87 8.38 -11.43
C VAL A 162 -5.24 9.62 -12.08
N SER A 163 -6.06 10.51 -12.62
CA SER A 163 -5.57 11.74 -13.27
C SER A 163 -4.81 12.64 -12.30
N LEU A 164 -5.33 12.83 -11.09
CA LEU A 164 -4.69 13.62 -10.04
C LEU A 164 -3.37 12.97 -9.57
N ALA A 165 -3.33 11.64 -9.48
CA ALA A 165 -2.12 10.92 -9.11
C ALA A 165 -1.01 11.12 -10.16
N ARG A 166 -1.35 11.01 -11.44
CA ARG A 166 -0.43 11.24 -12.56
C ARG A 166 0.11 12.67 -12.59
N GLU A 167 -0.76 13.68 -12.40
CA GLU A 167 -0.36 15.09 -12.31
C GLU A 167 0.66 15.32 -11.19
N LYS A 168 0.40 14.82 -9.99
CA LYS A 168 1.31 14.95 -8.86
C LYS A 168 2.64 14.21 -9.04
N MET A 169 2.68 13.12 -9.79
CA MET A 169 3.92 12.43 -10.15
C MET A 169 4.77 13.27 -11.10
N LEU A 170 4.16 13.90 -12.09
CA LEU A 170 4.86 14.80 -13.01
C LEU A 170 5.46 15.98 -12.25
N ASP A 171 4.71 16.63 -11.36
CA ASP A 171 5.20 17.73 -10.53
C ASP A 171 6.39 17.29 -9.65
N ALA A 172 6.33 16.12 -9.04
CA ALA A 172 7.42 15.58 -8.25
C ALA A 172 8.69 15.31 -9.08
N SER A 173 8.54 14.85 -10.32
CA SER A 173 9.64 14.59 -11.24
C SER A 173 10.32 15.89 -11.68
N PHE A 174 9.58 16.97 -11.88
CA PHE A 174 10.13 18.29 -12.20
C PHE A 174 10.81 18.95 -10.98
N SER A 175 10.28 18.72 -9.77
CA SER A 175 10.85 19.27 -8.54
C SER A 175 12.15 18.58 -8.10
N SER A 176 12.39 17.34 -8.54
CA SER A 176 13.61 16.58 -8.25
C SER A 176 14.71 16.73 -9.30
N ALA A 177 14.48 17.49 -10.38
CA ALA A 177 15.51 17.78 -11.36
C ALA A 177 16.64 18.62 -10.70
N PRO A 178 17.93 18.24 -10.82
CA PRO A 178 19.02 19.01 -10.26
C PRO A 178 19.01 20.42 -10.89
N GLU A 179 19.14 21.46 -10.05
CA GLU A 179 19.33 22.82 -10.56
C GLU A 179 20.48 22.81 -11.59
N PRO A 180 20.32 23.48 -12.75
CA PRO A 180 21.40 23.56 -13.71
C PRO A 180 22.60 24.23 -13.03
N GLU A 181 23.75 23.55 -13.03
CA GLU A 181 25.00 24.06 -12.49
C GLU A 181 25.24 25.46 -13.05
N ARG A 182 25.19 26.47 -12.20
CA ARG A 182 25.55 27.85 -12.56
C ARG A 182 27.02 27.85 -12.98
N SER A 183 27.24 28.10 -14.23
CA SER A 183 28.55 28.23 -14.86
C SER A 183 29.48 29.12 -14.04
N PRO A 184 30.76 28.76 -13.83
CA PRO A 184 31.72 29.55 -12.98
C PRO A 184 32.05 30.95 -13.49
N ALA A 185 31.53 31.39 -14.63
CA ALA A 185 31.81 32.65 -15.26
C ALA A 185 31.15 33.89 -14.60
N GLN A 186 30.34 33.77 -13.58
CA GLN A 186 29.67 34.91 -12.93
C GLN A 186 30.19 35.22 -11.50
N ARG A 187 31.36 34.72 -11.11
CA ARG A 187 31.98 35.01 -9.81
C ARG A 187 33.06 36.13 -9.82
N SER A 188 33.19 36.88 -10.89
CA SER A 188 34.20 37.94 -11.00
C SER A 188 33.64 39.31 -11.38
N ALA A 189 32.70 39.84 -10.61
CA ALA A 189 32.38 41.26 -10.66
C ALA A 189 31.77 41.69 -9.33
N GLY A 190 32.60 42.18 -8.41
CA GLY A 190 32.13 42.69 -7.12
C GLY A 190 33.24 42.92 -6.12
N GLY A 191 34.45 43.25 -6.62
CA GLY A 191 35.52 43.78 -5.80
C GLY A 191 35.62 45.28 -6.04
N GLY A 192 35.10 46.10 -5.16
CA GLY A 192 35.20 47.55 -5.16
C GLY A 192 35.31 48.06 -3.74
N ALA A 193 36.53 48.38 -3.37
CA ALA A 193 36.94 49.04 -2.14
C ALA A 193 36.15 50.29 -1.81
N VAL A 194 36.02 50.65 -0.54
CA VAL A 194 36.29 52.01 -0.03
C VAL A 194 36.74 51.97 1.43
N ALA A 195 37.83 52.66 1.64
CA ALA A 195 38.50 52.93 2.91
C ALA A 195 37.93 54.16 3.62
N GLY A 196 38.24 54.24 4.91
CA GLY A 196 38.50 55.48 5.66
C GLY A 196 37.26 56.10 6.32
N THR A 197 37.22 56.59 7.52
CA THR A 197 38.19 57.26 8.38
C THR A 197 37.44 57.69 9.65
N ALA A 198 38.11 57.51 10.75
CA ALA A 198 38.06 58.20 12.03
C ALA A 198 36.99 59.27 12.34
N ALA A 199 36.38 59.19 13.46
CA ALA A 199 36.49 60.10 14.64
C ALA A 199 35.72 59.47 15.82
#